data_50e9167206e9ddf818352561f76b7a94
#
_entry.id   50e9167206e9ddf818352561f76b7a94
#
_cell.length_a   1.000
_cell.length_b   1.000
_cell.length_c   1.000
_cell.angle_alpha   90.00
_cell.angle_beta   90.00
_cell.angle_gamma   90.00
#
_symmetry.space_group_name_H-M   'P 1'
#
loop_
_entity.id
_entity.type
_entity.pdbx_description
1 polymer ?
#
loop_
_entity_poly.entity_id
_entity_poly.type
_entity_poly.pdbx_seq_one_letter_code
_entity_poly.pdbx_strand_id
1 'polypeptide(L)'
;GEVSVDVANKKQKETSTFRVDAKDSAEVEIMLPSALPMDKVANVSLTVRGTEKKVKTKVTVEPMRHWTVYLYNHSHVDIGYTNTHKNVEMLHKTNVWEGMKLARETAGHVDGARFVWHPEVTWPIERLWISEPEKRDEVIAAIRRGDLCVDASYVNLNTSICSDEELFHVFKFSRELQRLSGVPADVFQQFDIPGISWGLVPVMAQEGIKYVISWPNTDRGGNAHSRNIDGMPFWWVGPDGHSKVLFLQPGKYSNSGSMDKGNGRPWFGQRDPRKVPARIRMGSANVDFTGKLVELERDHYPLDFIVLSWTLWDNSPVDADVPYAVNEWNKKYAYPKIVISGGHEIMERLEKDYGDRLPTVTGDYTEYWTDGLGTAARLTAINRRNKERITQAETVWSMLAGGACAPRVDFDEGWRYIMMGSEHTWDFENPWEPYFHEAIGKVKQSYFQEAEARSMALLDEALGLATDKSNGALGPREGPSNGGIAVLNTQSWAHGGLVMLTASESQKGNKVVDDEGNAVPSQ
;
A
#
# COMPACT_ATOMS: atom_id res chain seq x y z
N GLY A 1 -3.68 -33.10 -40.97
CA GLY A 1 -2.89 -34.19 -40.40
C GLY A 1 -2.31 -33.85 -39.04
N GLU A 2 -1.77 -34.82 -38.33
CA GLU A 2 -1.07 -34.60 -37.06
C GLU A 2 0.42 -34.39 -37.35
N VAL A 3 0.99 -33.35 -36.75
CA VAL A 3 2.41 -33.01 -36.87
C VAL A 3 2.98 -32.89 -35.47
N SER A 4 4.09 -33.58 -35.20
CA SER A 4 4.83 -33.44 -33.97
C SER A 4 6.16 -32.73 -34.21
N VAL A 5 6.52 -31.85 -33.30
CA VAL A 5 7.79 -31.11 -33.32
C VAL A 5 8.57 -31.41 -32.05
N ASP A 6 9.73 -32.00 -32.19
CA ASP A 6 10.67 -32.21 -31.10
C ASP A 6 11.72 -31.12 -31.12
N VAL A 7 11.92 -30.45 -29.99
CA VAL A 7 13.04 -29.55 -29.76
C VAL A 7 13.95 -30.13 -28.69
N ALA A 8 15.20 -30.36 -29.02
CA ALA A 8 16.12 -31.03 -28.11
C ALA A 8 17.48 -30.37 -28.04
N ASN A 9 18.04 -30.29 -26.85
CA ASN A 9 19.46 -30.07 -26.58
C ASN A 9 20.12 -31.35 -26.07
N LYS A 10 21.35 -31.29 -25.58
CA LYS A 10 22.08 -32.47 -25.06
C LYS A 10 21.46 -33.06 -23.77
N LYS A 11 20.64 -32.31 -23.06
CA LYS A 11 20.15 -32.64 -21.71
C LYS A 11 18.64 -32.87 -21.65
N GLN A 12 17.89 -32.22 -22.53
CA GLN A 12 16.43 -32.15 -22.44
C GLN A 12 15.81 -32.15 -23.84
N LYS A 13 14.62 -32.71 -23.94
CA LYS A 13 13.80 -32.77 -25.15
C LYS A 13 12.38 -32.37 -24.80
N GLU A 14 11.82 -31.46 -25.58
CA GLU A 14 10.40 -31.11 -25.54
C GLU A 14 9.72 -31.54 -26.82
N THR A 15 8.49 -32.00 -26.71
CA THR A 15 7.70 -32.47 -27.86
C THR A 15 6.37 -31.70 -27.85
N SER A 16 6.08 -31.05 -28.95
CA SER A 16 4.79 -30.36 -29.18
C SER A 16 4.07 -31.08 -30.33
N THR A 17 2.76 -31.33 -30.17
CA THR A 17 1.94 -32.00 -31.19
C THR A 17 0.82 -31.07 -31.62
N PHE A 18 0.63 -30.96 -32.94
CA PHE A 18 -0.34 -30.06 -33.56
C PHE A 18 -1.22 -30.80 -34.56
N ARG A 19 -2.48 -30.40 -34.63
CA ARG A 19 -3.34 -30.78 -35.72
C ARG A 19 -3.29 -29.69 -36.79
N VAL A 20 -2.75 -30.00 -37.95
CA VAL A 20 -2.55 -29.03 -39.03
C VAL A 20 -3.47 -29.38 -40.18
N ASP A 21 -4.34 -28.47 -40.54
CA ASP A 21 -5.26 -28.60 -41.67
C ASP A 21 -4.83 -27.72 -42.87
N ALA A 22 -3.65 -27.13 -42.79
CA ALA A 22 -3.08 -26.28 -43.83
C ALA A 22 -2.63 -27.11 -45.05
N LYS A 23 -2.85 -26.59 -46.24
CA LYS A 23 -2.41 -27.18 -47.49
C LYS A 23 -0.97 -26.81 -47.83
N ASP A 24 -0.53 -25.64 -47.44
CA ASP A 24 0.79 -25.08 -47.83
C ASP A 24 1.70 -24.77 -46.65
N SER A 25 1.23 -24.02 -45.64
CA SER A 25 2.02 -23.67 -44.45
C SER A 25 1.14 -23.44 -43.22
N ALA A 26 1.72 -23.62 -42.03
CA ALA A 26 1.10 -23.27 -40.75
C ALA A 26 2.17 -22.74 -39.79
N GLU A 27 1.82 -21.70 -39.03
CA GLU A 27 2.61 -21.23 -37.90
C GLU A 27 2.17 -21.95 -36.63
N VAL A 28 3.13 -22.46 -35.87
CA VAL A 28 2.87 -23.19 -34.63
C VAL A 28 3.82 -22.75 -33.54
N GLU A 29 3.32 -22.67 -32.31
CA GLU A 29 4.17 -22.39 -31.14
C GLU A 29 4.77 -23.71 -30.64
N ILE A 30 6.08 -23.75 -30.44
CA ILE A 30 6.80 -24.91 -29.94
C ILE A 30 7.46 -24.61 -28.59
N MET A 31 7.52 -25.61 -27.73
CA MET A 31 8.19 -25.49 -26.43
C MET A 31 9.70 -25.66 -26.61
N LEU A 32 10.45 -24.74 -26.02
CA LEU A 32 11.90 -24.85 -25.88
C LEU A 32 12.27 -25.58 -24.59
N PRO A 33 13.39 -26.30 -24.54
CA PRO A 33 13.91 -26.86 -23.30
C PRO A 33 14.19 -25.79 -22.26
N SER A 34 13.68 -25.95 -21.05
CA SER A 34 13.87 -24.99 -19.96
C SER A 34 15.32 -24.88 -19.46
N ALA A 35 16.15 -25.86 -19.74
CA ALA A 35 17.56 -25.90 -19.37
C ALA A 35 18.50 -25.21 -20.39
N LEU A 36 17.98 -24.30 -21.23
CA LEU A 36 18.83 -23.48 -22.10
C LEU A 36 19.60 -22.45 -21.27
N PRO A 37 20.87 -22.16 -21.65
CA PRO A 37 21.67 -21.18 -20.93
C PRO A 37 21.12 -19.75 -21.12
N MET A 38 21.21 -18.93 -20.08
CA MET A 38 20.81 -17.52 -20.09
C MET A 38 21.89 -16.56 -20.61
N ASP A 39 23.13 -17.02 -20.61
CA ASP A 39 24.34 -16.19 -20.81
C ASP A 39 25.02 -16.37 -22.16
N LYS A 40 24.55 -17.33 -22.96
CA LYS A 40 25.15 -17.66 -24.26
C LYS A 40 24.16 -18.30 -25.21
N VAL A 41 24.46 -18.14 -26.47
CA VAL A 41 23.74 -18.76 -27.59
C VAL A 41 23.72 -20.29 -27.44
N ALA A 42 22.55 -20.88 -27.64
CA ALA A 42 22.36 -22.31 -27.62
C ALA A 42 21.93 -22.86 -28.99
N ASN A 43 22.42 -24.03 -29.34
CA ASN A 43 21.97 -24.76 -30.53
C ASN A 43 21.03 -25.88 -30.11
N VAL A 44 19.81 -25.87 -30.64
CA VAL A 44 18.83 -26.93 -30.45
C VAL A 44 18.59 -27.69 -31.77
N SER A 45 18.30 -28.98 -31.65
CA SER A 45 17.87 -29.78 -32.79
C SER A 45 16.35 -29.74 -32.87
N LEU A 46 15.84 -29.25 -33.99
CA LEU A 46 14.41 -29.29 -34.31
C LEU A 46 14.13 -30.49 -35.20
N THR A 47 13.19 -31.32 -34.80
CA THR A 47 12.75 -32.48 -35.60
C THR A 47 11.24 -32.41 -35.79
N VAL A 48 10.83 -32.20 -37.03
CA VAL A 48 9.41 -32.18 -37.42
C VAL A 48 9.04 -33.51 -38.01
N ARG A 49 7.97 -34.13 -37.52
CA ARG A 49 7.43 -35.40 -38.00
C ARG A 49 5.98 -35.17 -38.44
N GLY A 50 5.73 -35.39 -39.68
CA GLY A 50 4.37 -35.56 -40.24
C GLY A 50 4.04 -37.03 -40.41
N THR A 51 2.91 -37.30 -41.05
CA THR A 51 2.44 -38.68 -41.35
C THR A 51 3.37 -39.45 -42.26
N GLU A 52 4.03 -38.78 -43.20
CA GLU A 52 4.87 -39.44 -44.23
C GLU A 52 6.34 -39.00 -44.21
N LYS A 53 6.64 -37.88 -43.62
CA LYS A 53 8.01 -37.28 -43.68
C LYS A 53 8.51 -36.86 -42.32
N LYS A 54 9.82 -36.99 -42.16
CA LYS A 54 10.58 -36.49 -41.02
C LYS A 54 11.67 -35.53 -41.51
N VAL A 55 11.68 -34.33 -40.96
CA VAL A 55 12.69 -33.29 -41.25
C VAL A 55 13.44 -32.98 -39.96
N LYS A 56 14.75 -32.87 -40.05
CA LYS A 56 15.61 -32.46 -38.93
C LYS A 56 16.46 -31.28 -39.34
N THR A 57 16.45 -30.24 -38.49
CA THR A 57 17.28 -29.04 -38.65
C THR A 57 17.90 -28.63 -37.32
N LYS A 58 18.86 -27.74 -37.37
CA LYS A 58 19.41 -27.06 -36.19
C LYS A 58 18.95 -25.63 -36.18
N VAL A 59 18.57 -25.16 -35.02
CA VAL A 59 18.16 -23.78 -34.80
C VAL A 59 19.01 -23.20 -33.69
N THR A 60 19.46 -21.98 -33.90
CA THR A 60 20.15 -21.17 -32.91
C THR A 60 19.13 -20.43 -32.07
N VAL A 61 19.27 -20.51 -30.77
CA VAL A 61 18.43 -19.81 -29.80
C VAL A 61 19.32 -18.80 -29.07
N GLU A 62 18.95 -17.54 -29.14
CA GLU A 62 19.64 -16.46 -28.45
C GLU A 62 19.48 -16.60 -26.92
N PRO A 63 20.38 -16.02 -26.14
CA PRO A 63 20.26 -15.99 -24.68
C PRO A 63 18.91 -15.40 -24.27
N MET A 64 18.26 -16.03 -23.31
CA MET A 64 16.97 -15.58 -22.79
C MET A 64 17.01 -15.56 -21.27
N ARG A 65 16.65 -14.44 -20.67
CA ARG A 65 16.56 -14.31 -19.23
C ARG A 65 15.47 -15.23 -18.65
N HIS A 66 15.76 -15.83 -17.52
CA HIS A 66 14.76 -16.61 -16.79
C HIS A 66 13.92 -15.71 -15.89
N TRP A 67 12.93 -15.08 -16.49
CA TRP A 67 12.08 -14.10 -15.82
C TRP A 67 11.19 -14.70 -14.73
N THR A 68 11.04 -13.98 -13.64
CA THR A 68 9.95 -14.13 -12.67
C THR A 68 8.98 -12.97 -12.80
N VAL A 69 7.70 -13.25 -12.84
CA VAL A 69 6.63 -12.23 -12.81
C VAL A 69 5.88 -12.37 -11.50
N TYR A 70 6.06 -11.41 -10.61
CA TYR A 70 5.31 -11.36 -9.38
C TYR A 70 3.95 -10.72 -9.60
N LEU A 71 2.90 -11.38 -9.10
CA LEU A 71 1.55 -10.84 -9.05
C LEU A 71 1.23 -10.43 -7.63
N TYR A 72 0.97 -9.14 -7.45
CA TYR A 72 0.50 -8.55 -6.21
C TYR A 72 -1.02 -8.41 -6.28
N ASN A 73 -1.75 -9.40 -5.72
CA ASN A 73 -3.21 -9.42 -5.78
C ASN A 73 -3.79 -8.55 -4.68
N HIS A 74 -4.55 -7.55 -5.07
CA HIS A 74 -5.22 -6.65 -4.14
C HIS A 74 -6.54 -6.15 -4.72
N SER A 75 -7.23 -5.32 -3.97
CA SER A 75 -8.29 -4.45 -4.46
C SER A 75 -7.99 -3.05 -3.92
N HIS A 76 -7.89 -2.07 -4.82
CA HIS A 76 -7.67 -0.70 -4.40
C HIS A 76 -8.77 -0.22 -3.48
N VAL A 77 -8.37 0.44 -2.39
CA VAL A 77 -9.26 0.86 -1.30
C VAL A 77 -9.53 2.35 -1.37
N ASP A 78 -10.70 2.69 -1.91
CA ASP A 78 -11.28 4.04 -1.84
C ASP A 78 -12.35 4.07 -0.75
N ILE A 79 -12.12 4.79 0.32
CA ILE A 79 -13.05 4.78 1.44
C ILE A 79 -14.18 5.78 1.23
N GLY A 80 -15.29 5.28 0.68
CA GLY A 80 -16.47 6.07 0.40
C GLY A 80 -16.31 7.06 -0.76
N TYR A 81 -15.66 6.64 -1.84
CA TYR A 81 -15.45 7.43 -3.06
C TYR A 81 -16.27 6.87 -4.22
N THR A 82 -15.99 5.61 -4.62
CA THR A 82 -16.70 4.90 -5.70
C THR A 82 -18.04 4.34 -5.23
N ASN A 83 -18.24 4.21 -3.91
CA ASN A 83 -19.48 3.72 -3.29
C ASN A 83 -19.61 4.27 -1.86
N THR A 84 -20.75 4.02 -1.19
CA THR A 84 -20.93 4.43 0.21
C THR A 84 -19.96 3.70 1.14
N HIS A 85 -19.52 4.35 2.20
CA HIS A 85 -18.60 3.79 3.19
C HIS A 85 -19.03 2.42 3.71
N LYS A 86 -20.33 2.24 3.98
CA LYS A 86 -20.89 0.97 4.43
C LYS A 86 -20.69 -0.15 3.41
N ASN A 87 -20.93 0.13 2.13
CA ASN A 87 -20.77 -0.86 1.07
C ASN A 87 -19.30 -1.19 0.84
N VAL A 88 -18.42 -0.18 0.87
CA VAL A 88 -16.97 -0.35 0.75
C VAL A 88 -16.43 -1.18 1.93
N GLU A 89 -16.82 -0.86 3.16
CA GLU A 89 -16.44 -1.64 4.34
C GLU A 89 -16.88 -3.10 4.23
N MET A 90 -18.13 -3.33 3.84
CA MET A 90 -18.66 -4.68 3.67
C MET A 90 -17.89 -5.45 2.60
N LEU A 91 -17.61 -4.82 1.47
CA LEU A 91 -16.85 -5.41 0.37
C LEU A 91 -15.44 -5.84 0.84
N HIS A 92 -14.70 -4.92 1.43
CA HIS A 92 -13.32 -5.21 1.82
C HIS A 92 -13.21 -6.20 2.99
N LYS A 93 -14.15 -6.22 3.93
CA LYS A 93 -14.25 -7.31 4.92
C LYS A 93 -14.51 -8.66 4.25
N THR A 94 -15.40 -8.69 3.25
CA THR A 94 -15.67 -9.90 2.46
C THR A 94 -14.42 -10.34 1.70
N ASN A 95 -13.68 -9.41 1.11
CA ASN A 95 -12.43 -9.69 0.41
C ASN A 95 -11.37 -10.33 1.31
N VAL A 96 -11.25 -9.90 2.57
CA VAL A 96 -10.36 -10.55 3.54
C VAL A 96 -10.74 -12.02 3.73
N TRP A 97 -12.03 -12.33 3.91
CA TRP A 97 -12.51 -13.71 4.08
C TRP A 97 -12.36 -14.56 2.82
N GLU A 98 -12.78 -14.05 1.68
CA GLU A 98 -12.69 -14.77 0.40
C GLU A 98 -11.23 -14.99 0.00
N GLY A 99 -10.35 -14.01 0.25
CA GLY A 99 -8.92 -14.14 0.01
C GLY A 99 -8.29 -15.24 0.87
N MET A 100 -8.57 -15.25 2.17
CA MET A 100 -8.10 -16.30 3.09
C MET A 100 -8.63 -17.70 2.72
N LYS A 101 -9.88 -17.78 2.28
CA LYS A 101 -10.50 -19.02 1.80
C LYS A 101 -9.83 -19.53 0.53
N LEU A 102 -9.66 -18.66 -0.47
CA LEU A 102 -9.02 -18.98 -1.74
C LEU A 102 -7.56 -19.40 -1.55
N ALA A 103 -6.82 -18.78 -0.63
CA ALA A 103 -5.46 -19.18 -0.28
C ALA A 103 -5.40 -20.63 0.25
N ARG A 104 -6.37 -21.04 1.06
CA ARG A 104 -6.48 -22.43 1.56
C ARG A 104 -6.86 -23.41 0.44
N GLU A 105 -7.82 -23.04 -0.40
CA GLU A 105 -8.29 -23.87 -1.52
C GLU A 105 -7.18 -24.13 -2.53
N THR A 106 -6.28 -23.18 -2.72
CA THR A 106 -5.18 -23.25 -3.70
C THR A 106 -3.84 -23.69 -3.09
N ALA A 107 -3.82 -24.11 -1.83
CA ALA A 107 -2.60 -24.55 -1.14
C ALA A 107 -1.88 -25.73 -1.83
N GLY A 108 -2.61 -26.56 -2.60
CA GLY A 108 -2.07 -27.68 -3.39
C GLY A 108 -1.64 -27.32 -4.81
N HIS A 109 -1.71 -26.06 -5.22
CA HIS A 109 -1.25 -25.61 -6.54
C HIS A 109 0.28 -25.73 -6.66
N VAL A 110 0.78 -25.74 -7.90
CA VAL A 110 2.23 -25.73 -8.14
C VAL A 110 2.88 -24.49 -7.57
N ASP A 111 4.17 -24.56 -7.32
CA ASP A 111 4.96 -23.48 -6.75
C ASP A 111 4.75 -22.14 -7.48
N GLY A 112 4.48 -21.09 -6.70
CA GLY A 112 4.13 -19.75 -7.17
C GLY A 112 2.64 -19.52 -7.46
N ALA A 113 1.81 -20.57 -7.51
CA ALA A 113 0.40 -20.48 -7.91
C ALA A 113 -0.59 -20.53 -6.73
N ARG A 114 -0.10 -20.68 -5.49
CA ARG A 114 -0.95 -20.53 -4.31
C ARG A 114 -1.41 -19.09 -4.19
N PHE A 115 -2.69 -18.88 -3.89
CA PHE A 115 -3.23 -17.54 -3.70
C PHE A 115 -2.72 -16.91 -2.42
N VAL A 116 -2.46 -15.62 -2.49
CA VAL A 116 -2.12 -14.75 -1.35
C VAL A 116 -2.94 -13.48 -1.51
N TRP A 117 -3.61 -13.05 -0.46
CA TRP A 117 -4.40 -11.83 -0.48
C TRP A 117 -3.70 -10.66 0.19
N HIS A 118 -3.76 -9.51 -0.46
CA HIS A 118 -3.33 -8.23 0.10
C HIS A 118 -4.54 -7.34 0.29
N PRO A 119 -4.87 -6.94 1.51
CA PRO A 119 -5.90 -5.93 1.75
C PRO A 119 -5.49 -4.53 1.30
N GLU A 120 -4.27 -4.36 0.80
CA GLU A 120 -3.61 -3.11 0.39
C GLU A 120 -3.24 -2.24 1.60
N VAL A 121 -4.18 -2.00 2.49
CA VAL A 121 -4.04 -1.25 3.74
C VAL A 121 -4.64 -2.04 4.90
N THR A 122 -4.34 -1.70 6.14
CA THR A 122 -4.82 -2.47 7.28
C THR A 122 -6.24 -2.11 7.74
N TRP A 123 -6.83 -1.04 7.21
CA TRP A 123 -8.20 -0.64 7.53
C TRP A 123 -9.24 -1.77 7.34
N PRO A 124 -9.26 -2.56 6.25
CA PRO A 124 -10.20 -3.67 6.11
C PRO A 124 -10.07 -4.72 7.21
N ILE A 125 -8.84 -5.01 7.63
CA ILE A 125 -8.57 -5.96 8.71
C ILE A 125 -9.06 -5.39 10.05
N GLU A 126 -8.81 -4.10 10.33
CA GLU A 126 -9.28 -3.47 11.56
C GLU A 126 -10.81 -3.41 11.63
N ARG A 127 -11.48 -3.11 10.51
CA ARG A 127 -12.96 -3.12 10.46
C ARG A 127 -13.52 -4.50 10.78
N LEU A 128 -12.90 -5.55 10.25
CA LEU A 128 -13.22 -6.94 10.59
C LEU A 128 -12.91 -7.24 12.07
N TRP A 129 -11.74 -6.85 12.54
CA TRP A 129 -11.26 -7.03 13.92
C TRP A 129 -12.19 -6.44 14.98
N ILE A 130 -12.81 -5.30 14.69
CA ILE A 130 -13.75 -4.61 15.57
C ILE A 130 -15.13 -5.25 15.48
N SER A 131 -15.62 -5.55 14.27
CA SER A 131 -16.99 -6.03 14.07
C SER A 131 -17.19 -7.51 14.38
N GLU A 132 -16.12 -8.32 14.30
CA GLU A 132 -16.13 -9.78 14.47
C GLU A 132 -14.98 -10.22 15.40
N PRO A 133 -14.99 -9.83 16.68
CA PRO A 133 -13.87 -10.05 17.60
C PRO A 133 -13.55 -11.54 17.83
N GLU A 134 -14.52 -12.42 17.65
CA GLU A 134 -14.36 -13.88 17.75
C GLU A 134 -13.54 -14.48 16.59
N LYS A 135 -13.31 -13.70 15.54
CA LYS A 135 -12.53 -14.11 14.34
C LYS A 135 -11.07 -13.70 14.39
N ARG A 136 -10.65 -12.96 15.38
CA ARG A 136 -9.28 -12.41 15.49
C ARG A 136 -8.21 -13.48 15.41
N ASP A 137 -8.40 -14.60 16.09
CA ASP A 137 -7.44 -15.71 16.07
C ASP A 137 -7.32 -16.35 14.69
N GLU A 138 -8.43 -16.42 13.92
CA GLU A 138 -8.41 -16.92 12.55
C GLU A 138 -7.61 -15.99 11.61
N VAL A 139 -7.79 -14.68 11.76
CA VAL A 139 -7.02 -13.67 11.01
C VAL A 139 -5.52 -13.79 11.32
N ILE A 140 -5.14 -13.86 12.59
CA ILE A 140 -3.74 -14.03 12.99
C ILE A 140 -3.16 -15.35 12.46
N ALA A 141 -3.92 -16.44 12.52
CA ALA A 141 -3.50 -17.71 11.95
C ALA A 141 -3.32 -17.64 10.43
N ALA A 142 -4.16 -16.89 9.72
CA ALA A 142 -4.04 -16.69 8.28
C ALA A 142 -2.78 -15.87 7.91
N ILE A 143 -2.47 -14.82 8.68
CA ILE A 143 -1.22 -14.05 8.51
C ILE A 143 -0.02 -14.99 8.71
N ARG A 144 0.00 -15.79 9.76
CA ARG A 144 1.10 -16.75 10.04
C ARG A 144 1.30 -17.77 8.93
N ARG A 145 0.25 -18.19 8.25
CA ARG A 145 0.33 -19.14 7.12
C ARG A 145 0.68 -18.48 5.80
N GLY A 146 0.69 -17.14 5.73
CA GLY A 146 0.84 -16.39 4.48
C GLY A 146 -0.39 -16.48 3.57
N ASP A 147 -1.57 -16.72 4.12
CA ASP A 147 -2.84 -16.62 3.37
C ASP A 147 -3.22 -15.14 3.15
N LEU A 148 -2.88 -14.32 4.14
CA LEU A 148 -3.13 -12.90 4.21
C LEU A 148 -1.81 -12.17 4.46
N CYS A 149 -1.41 -11.29 3.57
CA CYS A 149 -0.28 -10.39 3.76
C CYS A 149 -0.73 -9.10 4.44
N VAL A 150 0.16 -8.54 5.25
CA VAL A 150 -0.08 -7.28 5.95
C VAL A 150 0.98 -6.29 5.53
N ASP A 151 0.57 -5.24 4.85
CA ASP A 151 1.39 -4.07 4.60
C ASP A 151 1.23 -3.05 5.74
N ALA A 152 2.15 -2.11 5.83
CA ALA A 152 2.28 -1.30 7.04
C ALA A 152 1.23 -0.20 7.18
N SER A 153 0.74 0.34 6.07
CA SER A 153 -0.15 1.50 6.08
C SER A 153 -1.56 1.17 6.59
N TYR A 154 -2.14 2.09 7.37
CA TYR A 154 -3.53 1.97 7.81
C TYR A 154 -4.53 2.24 6.71
N VAL A 155 -4.32 3.33 5.95
CA VAL A 155 -5.10 3.77 4.78
C VAL A 155 -4.15 4.37 3.74
N ASN A 156 -4.60 4.57 2.51
CA ASN A 156 -3.87 5.38 1.54
C ASN A 156 -3.97 6.86 1.92
N LEU A 157 -2.84 7.53 2.10
CA LEU A 157 -2.77 8.89 2.64
C LEU A 157 -2.10 9.86 1.68
N ASN A 158 -2.65 11.07 1.59
CA ASN A 158 -1.87 12.21 1.11
C ASN A 158 -0.88 12.63 2.21
N THR A 159 0.30 12.04 2.17
CA THR A 159 1.31 12.17 3.24
C THR A 159 1.76 13.61 3.49
N SER A 160 1.65 14.49 2.49
CA SER A 160 2.01 15.90 2.58
C SER A 160 1.09 16.75 3.49
N ILE A 161 -0.10 16.24 3.81
CA ILE A 161 -1.02 16.94 4.74
C ILE A 161 -1.01 16.34 6.13
N CYS A 162 -0.31 15.23 6.33
CA CYS A 162 -0.20 14.59 7.64
C CYS A 162 0.70 15.39 8.58
N SER A 163 0.41 15.34 9.88
CA SER A 163 1.35 15.77 10.92
C SER A 163 2.35 14.67 11.21
N ASP A 164 3.47 15.04 11.84
CA ASP A 164 4.52 14.07 12.19
C ASP A 164 3.98 12.94 13.06
N GLU A 165 3.19 13.27 14.09
CA GLU A 165 2.59 12.28 14.98
C GLU A 165 1.58 11.38 14.27
N GLU A 166 0.78 11.93 13.36
CA GLU A 166 -0.15 11.15 12.52
C GLU A 166 0.58 10.08 11.72
N LEU A 167 1.76 10.40 11.17
CA LEU A 167 2.56 9.45 10.39
C LEU A 167 3.01 8.26 11.23
N PHE A 168 3.26 8.41 12.53
CA PHE A 168 3.51 7.27 13.44
C PHE A 168 2.25 6.44 13.65
N HIS A 169 1.10 7.08 13.83
CA HIS A 169 -0.17 6.38 14.03
C HIS A 169 -0.61 5.53 12.83
N VAL A 170 -0.19 5.90 11.61
CA VAL A 170 -0.44 5.12 10.39
C VAL A 170 0.04 3.66 10.51
N PHE A 171 1.10 3.43 11.26
CA PHE A 171 1.72 2.11 11.40
C PHE A 171 1.25 1.32 12.65
N LYS A 172 0.49 1.95 13.52
CA LYS A 172 0.14 1.38 14.83
C LYS A 172 -0.55 0.02 14.74
N PHE A 173 -1.57 -0.11 13.90
CA PHE A 173 -2.32 -1.35 13.79
C PHE A 173 -1.53 -2.47 13.11
N SER A 174 -0.74 -2.15 12.09
CA SER A 174 0.15 -3.13 11.45
C SER A 174 1.24 -3.63 12.42
N ARG A 175 1.78 -2.76 13.31
CA ARG A 175 2.70 -3.18 14.37
C ARG A 175 2.04 -4.14 15.35
N GLU A 176 0.77 -3.91 15.70
CA GLU A 176 0.02 -4.84 16.55
C GLU A 176 -0.21 -6.19 15.86
N LEU A 177 -0.57 -6.21 14.59
CA LEU A 177 -0.70 -7.44 13.81
C LEU A 177 0.65 -8.19 13.71
N GLN A 178 1.75 -7.48 13.49
CA GLN A 178 3.10 -8.05 13.52
C GLN A 178 3.42 -8.65 14.88
N ARG A 179 3.16 -7.92 15.97
CA ARG A 179 3.40 -8.41 17.34
C ARG A 179 2.61 -9.68 17.64
N LEU A 180 1.37 -9.75 17.22
CA LEU A 180 0.49 -10.91 17.44
C LEU A 180 0.83 -12.09 16.54
N SER A 181 1.16 -11.85 15.28
CA SER A 181 1.43 -12.91 14.31
C SER A 181 2.88 -13.38 14.32
N GLY A 182 3.83 -12.51 14.66
CA GLY A 182 5.26 -12.75 14.48
C GLY A 182 5.74 -12.61 13.02
N VAL A 183 4.86 -12.19 12.10
CA VAL A 183 5.17 -12.00 10.68
C VAL A 183 5.50 -10.53 10.42
N PRO A 184 6.59 -10.20 9.69
CA PRO A 184 6.91 -8.81 9.36
C PRO A 184 5.78 -8.11 8.61
N ALA A 185 5.52 -6.85 8.98
CA ALA A 185 4.67 -5.91 8.27
C ALA A 185 5.51 -4.66 7.97
N ASP A 186 6.58 -4.82 7.22
CA ASP A 186 7.67 -3.86 7.03
C ASP A 186 7.70 -3.24 5.63
N VAL A 187 6.62 -3.37 4.88
CA VAL A 187 6.41 -2.75 3.58
C VAL A 187 5.39 -1.61 3.72
N PHE A 188 5.82 -0.38 3.48
CA PHE A 188 4.89 0.72 3.22
C PHE A 188 4.47 0.66 1.77
N GLN A 189 3.19 0.58 1.55
CA GLN A 189 2.64 0.53 0.22
C GLN A 189 1.66 1.66 0.01
N GLN A 190 1.68 2.23 -1.18
CA GLN A 190 0.78 3.29 -1.58
C GLN A 190 0.33 3.09 -3.02
N PHE A 191 -0.98 3.02 -3.20
CA PHE A 191 -1.63 3.00 -4.51
C PHE A 191 -2.30 4.33 -4.80
N ASP A 192 -2.48 4.61 -6.08
CA ASP A 192 -3.21 5.74 -6.62
C ASP A 192 -2.54 7.10 -6.41
N ILE A 193 -2.04 7.39 -5.24
CA ILE A 193 -1.44 8.69 -4.90
C ILE A 193 -0.11 8.88 -5.63
N PRO A 194 0.09 10.00 -6.33
CA PRO A 194 1.25 10.19 -7.24
C PRO A 194 2.59 10.47 -6.55
N GLY A 195 2.65 10.42 -5.21
CA GLY A 195 3.93 10.64 -4.50
C GLY A 195 3.85 10.43 -3.01
N ILE A 196 5.00 10.58 -2.34
CA ILE A 196 5.21 10.32 -0.92
C ILE A 196 6.12 11.42 -0.37
N SER A 197 5.77 12.00 0.78
CA SER A 197 6.56 13.04 1.44
C SER A 197 7.88 12.51 1.99
N TRP A 198 8.94 13.27 1.81
CA TRP A 198 10.30 12.89 2.23
C TRP A 198 10.42 12.70 3.74
N GLY A 199 9.68 13.49 4.53
CA GLY A 199 9.64 13.38 5.99
C GLY A 199 9.14 12.03 6.51
N LEU A 200 8.47 11.22 5.69
CA LEU A 200 8.03 9.88 6.07
C LEU A 200 9.20 8.89 6.23
N VAL A 201 10.34 9.10 5.57
CA VAL A 201 11.47 8.15 5.60
C VAL A 201 12.02 7.92 7.01
N PRO A 202 12.33 8.96 7.82
CA PRO A 202 12.74 8.76 9.21
C PRO A 202 11.69 8.05 10.07
N VAL A 203 10.42 8.37 9.87
CA VAL A 203 9.31 7.72 10.60
C VAL A 203 9.25 6.24 10.26
N MET A 204 9.29 5.89 8.96
CA MET A 204 9.34 4.49 8.53
C MET A 204 10.51 3.74 9.16
N ALA A 205 11.70 4.33 9.14
CA ALA A 205 12.89 3.71 9.71
C ALA A 205 12.75 3.45 11.22
N GLN A 206 12.17 4.39 11.97
CA GLN A 206 11.91 4.24 13.42
C GLN A 206 10.87 3.15 13.70
N GLU A 207 9.84 3.05 12.87
CA GLU A 207 8.81 2.04 12.98
C GLU A 207 9.25 0.66 12.43
N GLY A 208 10.48 0.53 11.95
CA GLY A 208 11.00 -0.72 11.39
C GLY A 208 10.45 -1.07 10.02
N ILE A 209 9.89 -0.09 9.32
CA ILE A 209 9.50 -0.22 7.92
C ILE A 209 10.76 -0.11 7.07
N LYS A 210 11.03 -1.14 6.28
CA LYS A 210 12.27 -1.24 5.47
C LYS A 210 12.05 -0.92 4.01
N TYR A 211 10.82 -1.13 3.53
CA TYR A 211 10.49 -1.21 2.12
C TYR A 211 9.35 -0.28 1.76
N VAL A 212 9.44 0.28 0.56
CA VAL A 212 8.37 1.08 -0.05
C VAL A 212 8.04 0.52 -1.42
N ILE A 213 6.77 0.23 -1.67
CA ILE A 213 6.25 -0.06 -3.00
C ILE A 213 5.22 1.01 -3.35
N SER A 214 5.46 1.78 -4.41
CA SER A 214 4.57 2.85 -4.85
C SER A 214 3.99 2.59 -6.22
N TRP A 215 2.69 2.80 -6.37
CA TRP A 215 1.93 2.66 -7.61
C TRP A 215 1.18 3.97 -7.90
N PRO A 216 1.86 4.99 -8.42
CA PRO A 216 1.27 6.31 -8.57
C PRO A 216 0.24 6.37 -9.68
N ASN A 217 -0.84 7.09 -9.44
CA ASN A 217 -1.70 7.60 -10.48
C ASN A 217 -1.01 8.78 -11.19
N THR A 218 -0.90 8.69 -12.49
CA THR A 218 -0.23 9.72 -13.29
C THR A 218 -1.15 10.33 -14.35
N ASP A 219 -2.44 10.09 -14.27
CA ASP A 219 -3.39 10.47 -15.31
C ASP A 219 -3.57 11.99 -15.43
N ARG A 220 -3.34 12.75 -14.35
CA ARG A 220 -3.38 14.23 -14.36
C ARG A 220 -2.01 14.89 -14.54
N GLY A 221 -1.09 14.20 -15.15
CA GLY A 221 0.29 14.64 -15.28
C GLY A 221 1.16 13.98 -14.19
N GLY A 222 2.23 13.34 -14.59
CA GLY A 222 3.10 12.65 -13.66
C GLY A 222 3.84 13.61 -12.74
N ASN A 223 4.07 13.21 -11.51
CA ASN A 223 5.13 13.75 -10.70
C ASN A 223 6.42 13.72 -11.55
N ALA A 224 7.09 14.86 -11.65
CA ALA A 224 8.30 14.96 -12.47
C ALA A 224 9.39 13.95 -12.06
N HIS A 225 9.39 13.59 -10.78
CA HIS A 225 10.31 12.60 -10.22
C HIS A 225 9.89 11.16 -10.53
N SER A 226 8.59 10.84 -10.64
CA SER A 226 8.12 9.49 -10.93
C SER A 226 8.54 9.00 -12.31
N ARG A 227 8.73 9.91 -13.27
CA ARG A 227 9.20 9.58 -14.63
C ARG A 227 10.62 9.03 -14.67
N ASN A 228 11.43 9.36 -13.68
CA ASN A 228 12.85 8.97 -13.63
C ASN A 228 13.11 7.72 -12.81
N ILE A 229 12.10 7.22 -12.09
CA ILE A 229 12.24 6.09 -11.16
C ILE A 229 11.37 4.89 -11.50
N ASP A 230 10.56 4.97 -12.58
CA ASP A 230 9.72 3.85 -13.01
C ASP A 230 10.54 2.58 -13.26
N GLY A 231 10.26 1.54 -12.49
CA GLY A 231 10.90 0.24 -12.58
C GLY A 231 12.34 0.18 -12.05
N MET A 232 12.91 1.29 -11.58
CA MET A 232 14.29 1.34 -11.08
C MET A 232 14.31 1.49 -9.56
N PRO A 233 14.61 0.43 -8.80
CA PRO A 233 14.70 0.50 -7.34
C PRO A 233 15.93 1.28 -6.88
N PHE A 234 15.82 1.90 -5.69
CA PHE A 234 16.89 2.65 -5.07
C PHE A 234 16.75 2.72 -3.55
N TRP A 235 17.85 2.97 -2.86
CA TRP A 235 17.83 3.33 -1.45
C TRP A 235 17.43 4.79 -1.30
N TRP A 236 16.28 5.04 -0.70
CA TRP A 236 15.78 6.39 -0.42
C TRP A 236 16.21 6.84 0.96
N VAL A 237 17.10 7.85 1.02
CA VAL A 237 17.64 8.39 2.26
C VAL A 237 16.81 9.58 2.70
N GLY A 238 16.45 9.61 3.97
CA GLY A 238 15.64 10.65 4.60
C GLY A 238 16.35 11.99 4.74
N PRO A 239 15.60 13.04 5.12
CA PRO A 239 16.15 14.38 5.33
C PRO A 239 17.14 14.45 6.50
N ASP A 240 17.13 13.48 7.38
CA ASP A 240 18.10 13.31 8.49
C ASP A 240 19.49 12.83 8.01
N GLY A 241 19.61 12.42 6.74
CA GLY A 241 20.85 11.99 6.10
C GLY A 241 21.33 10.58 6.48
N HIS A 242 20.60 9.84 7.29
CA HIS A 242 20.98 8.49 7.75
C HIS A 242 19.87 7.46 7.70
N SER A 243 18.63 7.81 7.97
CA SER A 243 17.48 6.91 7.79
C SER A 243 17.31 6.56 6.32
N LYS A 244 17.05 5.30 6.00
CA LYS A 244 16.83 4.88 4.62
C LYS A 244 15.84 3.74 4.51
N VAL A 245 15.15 3.68 3.40
CA VAL A 245 14.25 2.59 2.99
C VAL A 245 14.58 2.17 1.56
N LEU A 246 14.31 0.92 1.22
CA LEU A 246 14.41 0.45 -0.15
C LEU A 246 13.11 0.75 -0.88
N PHE A 247 13.20 1.55 -1.94
CA PHE A 247 12.06 2.03 -2.72
C PHE A 247 11.98 1.31 -4.06
N LEU A 248 10.78 0.85 -4.41
CA LEU A 248 10.45 0.30 -5.73
C LEU A 248 9.14 0.90 -6.22
N GLN A 249 9.18 1.47 -7.42
CA GLN A 249 7.99 1.85 -8.17
C GLN A 249 7.89 0.96 -9.41
N PRO A 250 7.15 -0.16 -9.36
CA PRO A 250 7.13 -1.13 -10.47
C PRO A 250 6.47 -0.59 -11.73
N GLY A 251 5.62 0.41 -11.58
CA GLY A 251 4.89 1.03 -12.67
C GLY A 251 3.80 1.97 -12.17
N LYS A 252 2.88 2.31 -13.05
CA LYS A 252 1.74 3.17 -12.72
C LYS A 252 0.65 2.40 -11.97
N TYR A 253 -0.18 3.12 -11.23
CA TYR A 253 -1.36 2.64 -10.54
C TYR A 253 -2.28 1.73 -11.39
N SER A 254 -2.65 2.17 -12.56
CA SER A 254 -3.47 1.40 -13.52
C SER A 254 -2.69 0.34 -14.31
N ASN A 255 -1.47 0.07 -13.90
CA ASN A 255 -0.61 -0.94 -14.49
C ASN A 255 -0.92 -2.37 -14.02
N SER A 256 -2.06 -2.56 -13.41
CA SER A 256 -2.61 -3.90 -13.33
C SER A 256 -2.70 -4.40 -14.77
N GLY A 257 -1.64 -5.04 -15.20
CA GLY A 257 -1.41 -5.48 -16.57
C GLY A 257 -2.42 -6.44 -17.11
N SER A 258 -3.43 -6.62 -16.37
CA SER A 258 -4.50 -7.56 -16.54
C SER A 258 -5.77 -6.94 -17.07
N MET A 259 -5.90 -5.61 -17.03
CA MET A 259 -7.17 -5.00 -17.34
C MET A 259 -7.30 -4.77 -18.84
N ASP A 260 -8.23 -5.48 -19.45
CA ASP A 260 -8.80 -5.09 -20.74
C ASP A 260 -9.70 -3.87 -20.51
N LYS A 261 -9.18 -2.67 -20.75
CA LYS A 261 -9.95 -1.42 -20.61
C LYS A 261 -11.23 -1.40 -21.45
N GLY A 262 -11.35 -2.25 -22.46
CA GLY A 262 -12.57 -2.37 -23.28
C GLY A 262 -13.73 -3.02 -22.56
N ASN A 263 -13.47 -3.89 -21.60
CA ASN A 263 -14.49 -4.71 -20.95
C ASN A 263 -14.45 -4.64 -19.40
N GLY A 264 -13.55 -3.88 -18.81
CA GLY A 264 -13.38 -3.82 -17.35
C GLY A 264 -13.09 -5.18 -16.73
N ARG A 265 -12.49 -6.10 -17.49
CA ARG A 265 -12.16 -7.46 -17.04
C ARG A 265 -10.68 -7.71 -17.20
N PRO A 266 -10.06 -8.40 -16.26
CA PRO A 266 -8.74 -8.94 -16.47
C PRO A 266 -8.77 -9.87 -17.68
N TRP A 267 -7.69 -9.99 -18.40
CA TRP A 267 -7.63 -10.94 -19.51
C TRP A 267 -7.85 -12.39 -19.07
N PHE A 268 -7.61 -12.74 -17.82
CA PHE A 268 -8.08 -13.96 -17.18
C PHE A 268 -9.60 -14.02 -17.00
N GLY A 269 -10.34 -12.96 -17.16
CA GLY A 269 -11.77 -12.82 -16.87
C GLY A 269 -12.71 -13.75 -17.63
N GLN A 270 -12.16 -14.79 -18.23
CA GLN A 270 -12.94 -15.99 -18.53
C GLN A 270 -13.00 -16.79 -17.24
N ARG A 271 -14.15 -16.79 -16.61
CA ARG A 271 -14.43 -17.55 -15.37
C ARG A 271 -14.22 -19.06 -15.48
N ASP A 272 -13.82 -19.56 -16.64
CA ASP A 272 -13.47 -20.96 -16.86
C ASP A 272 -11.95 -21.09 -16.86
N PRO A 273 -11.33 -21.57 -15.77
CA PRO A 273 -9.87 -21.72 -15.68
C PRO A 273 -9.30 -22.68 -16.74
N ARG A 274 -10.14 -23.46 -17.39
CA ARG A 274 -9.74 -24.35 -18.51
C ARG A 274 -9.54 -23.58 -19.82
N LYS A 275 -10.00 -22.32 -19.88
CA LYS A 275 -9.89 -21.44 -21.04
C LYS A 275 -8.84 -20.35 -20.86
N VAL A 276 -7.87 -20.57 -20.00
CA VAL A 276 -6.77 -19.61 -19.77
C VAL A 276 -6.04 -19.35 -21.08
N PRO A 277 -5.91 -18.08 -21.49
CA PRO A 277 -5.18 -17.74 -22.70
C PRO A 277 -3.70 -18.17 -22.61
N ALA A 278 -3.10 -18.48 -23.75
CA ALA A 278 -1.69 -18.84 -23.82
C ALA A 278 -0.74 -17.67 -23.49
N ARG A 279 -1.27 -16.45 -23.44
CA ARG A 279 -0.52 -15.21 -23.24
C ARG A 279 -1.15 -14.41 -22.12
N ILE A 280 -0.32 -13.84 -21.28
CA ILE A 280 -0.70 -12.78 -20.35
C ILE A 280 -0.55 -11.44 -21.08
N ARG A 281 -1.53 -10.57 -20.94
CA ARG A 281 -1.49 -9.25 -21.56
C ARG A 281 -1.32 -8.19 -20.48
N MET A 282 -0.54 -7.17 -20.76
CA MET A 282 -0.34 -6.02 -19.89
C MET A 282 -1.17 -4.83 -20.36
N GLY A 283 -1.97 -4.30 -19.44
CA GLY A 283 -2.66 -3.02 -19.60
C GLY A 283 -3.68 -2.95 -20.73
N SER A 284 -4.13 -1.74 -20.99
CA SER A 284 -5.22 -1.41 -21.94
C SER A 284 -4.89 -1.62 -23.41
N ALA A 285 -3.64 -1.89 -23.73
CA ALA A 285 -3.17 -1.91 -25.11
C ALA A 285 -3.11 -3.31 -25.73
N ASN A 286 -3.69 -4.34 -25.11
CA ASN A 286 -3.52 -5.72 -25.56
C ASN A 286 -2.04 -6.13 -25.70
N VAL A 287 -1.15 -5.55 -24.89
CA VAL A 287 0.27 -5.83 -24.95
C VAL A 287 0.49 -7.19 -24.31
N ASP A 288 1.03 -8.11 -25.07
CA ASP A 288 1.55 -9.37 -24.58
C ASP A 288 2.68 -9.08 -23.58
N PHE A 289 2.53 -9.50 -22.32
CA PHE A 289 3.57 -9.23 -21.32
C PHE A 289 4.90 -9.91 -21.66
N THR A 290 4.88 -11.00 -22.43
CA THR A 290 6.11 -11.62 -22.93
C THR A 290 6.85 -10.68 -23.90
N GLY A 291 6.14 -9.94 -24.72
CA GLY A 291 6.69 -8.87 -25.55
C GLY A 291 7.34 -7.78 -24.69
N LYS A 292 6.71 -7.40 -23.58
CA LYS A 292 7.30 -6.44 -22.63
C LYS A 292 8.59 -6.94 -21.99
N LEU A 293 8.66 -8.22 -21.63
CA LEU A 293 9.89 -8.80 -21.09
C LEU A 293 11.03 -8.76 -22.11
N VAL A 294 10.74 -9.01 -23.39
CA VAL A 294 11.73 -8.87 -24.48
C VAL A 294 12.19 -7.42 -24.63
N GLU A 295 11.29 -6.45 -24.53
CA GLU A 295 11.67 -5.02 -24.53
C GLU A 295 12.59 -4.69 -23.36
N LEU A 296 12.27 -5.14 -22.16
CA LEU A 296 13.09 -4.91 -20.98
C LEU A 296 14.50 -5.53 -21.10
N GLU A 297 14.61 -6.72 -21.71
CA GLU A 297 15.92 -7.31 -22.00
C GLU A 297 16.73 -6.45 -22.99
N ARG A 298 16.09 -6.01 -24.07
CA ARG A 298 16.71 -5.13 -25.07
C ARG A 298 17.18 -3.80 -24.45
N ASP A 299 16.38 -3.26 -23.52
CA ASP A 299 16.64 -2.00 -22.84
C ASP A 299 17.58 -2.17 -21.62
N HIS A 300 18.18 -3.35 -21.46
CA HIS A 300 19.12 -3.69 -20.39
C HIS A 300 18.56 -3.51 -18.98
N TYR A 301 17.27 -3.80 -18.79
CA TYR A 301 16.64 -3.76 -17.47
C TYR A 301 17.43 -4.60 -16.45
N PRO A 302 17.79 -4.04 -15.27
CA PRO A 302 18.78 -4.67 -14.39
C PRO A 302 18.27 -5.89 -13.63
N LEU A 303 16.95 -6.03 -13.43
CA LEU A 303 16.38 -7.11 -12.65
C LEU A 303 15.96 -8.29 -13.52
N ASP A 304 15.90 -9.48 -12.95
CA ASP A 304 15.38 -10.69 -13.61
C ASP A 304 13.91 -10.96 -13.23
N PHE A 305 13.25 -9.99 -12.66
CA PHE A 305 11.84 -10.05 -12.33
C PHE A 305 11.13 -8.72 -12.58
N ILE A 306 9.81 -8.80 -12.71
CA ILE A 306 8.90 -7.65 -12.68
C ILE A 306 7.79 -7.89 -11.66
N VAL A 307 7.17 -6.81 -11.21
CA VAL A 307 6.01 -6.86 -10.32
C VAL A 307 4.81 -6.27 -11.04
N LEU A 308 3.69 -6.97 -11.02
CA LEU A 308 2.43 -6.52 -11.57
C LEU A 308 1.41 -6.39 -10.44
N SER A 309 0.81 -5.23 -10.33
CA SER A 309 -0.40 -5.01 -9.53
C SER A 309 -1.57 -5.75 -10.18
N TRP A 310 -2.33 -6.50 -9.41
CA TRP A 310 -3.46 -7.25 -9.91
C TRP A 310 -4.74 -6.93 -9.16
N THR A 311 -5.59 -6.14 -9.78
CA THR A 311 -6.93 -5.79 -9.29
C THR A 311 -7.92 -5.78 -10.46
N LEU A 312 -9.18 -6.06 -10.21
CA LEU A 312 -10.23 -6.00 -11.25
C LEU A 312 -10.58 -4.55 -11.60
N TRP A 313 -10.74 -3.72 -10.59
CA TRP A 313 -11.00 -2.27 -10.59
C TRP A 313 -10.95 -1.76 -9.15
N ASP A 314 -11.13 -0.47 -8.95
CA ASP A 314 -11.14 0.14 -7.62
C ASP A 314 -12.35 -0.37 -6.81
N ASN A 315 -12.13 -0.69 -5.54
CA ASN A 315 -13.14 -1.34 -4.71
C ASN A 315 -13.78 -2.56 -5.38
N SER A 316 -12.95 -3.46 -5.90
CA SER A 316 -13.40 -4.69 -6.57
C SER A 316 -13.44 -5.90 -5.63
N PRO A 317 -14.19 -6.94 -5.98
CA PRO A 317 -14.07 -8.23 -5.32
C PRO A 317 -12.73 -8.90 -5.65
N VAL A 318 -12.40 -9.94 -4.87
CA VAL A 318 -11.26 -10.83 -5.15
C VAL A 318 -11.41 -11.48 -6.53
N ASP A 319 -10.34 -11.50 -7.33
CA ASP A 319 -10.30 -12.26 -8.57
C ASP A 319 -9.94 -13.73 -8.28
N ALA A 320 -10.97 -14.57 -8.18
CA ALA A 320 -10.82 -15.97 -7.85
C ALA A 320 -10.20 -16.82 -8.99
N ASP A 321 -10.12 -16.31 -10.20
CA ASP A 321 -9.61 -17.06 -11.37
C ASP A 321 -8.08 -17.03 -11.45
N VAL A 322 -7.43 -16.02 -10.86
CA VAL A 322 -5.99 -15.79 -10.94
C VAL A 322 -5.15 -17.00 -10.52
N PRO A 323 -5.33 -17.61 -9.34
CA PRO A 323 -4.45 -18.71 -8.92
C PRO A 323 -4.58 -19.96 -9.80
N TYR A 324 -5.75 -20.18 -10.38
CA TYR A 324 -5.95 -21.30 -11.33
C TYR A 324 -5.26 -21.02 -12.65
N ALA A 325 -5.32 -19.79 -13.15
CA ALA A 325 -4.62 -19.37 -14.34
C ALA A 325 -3.11 -19.50 -14.20
N VAL A 326 -2.57 -19.01 -13.08
CA VAL A 326 -1.14 -19.14 -12.75
C VAL A 326 -0.73 -20.60 -12.60
N ASN A 327 -1.56 -21.43 -11.98
CA ASN A 327 -1.29 -22.86 -11.83
C ASN A 327 -1.17 -23.57 -13.20
N GLU A 328 -2.07 -23.31 -14.13
CA GLU A 328 -1.99 -23.87 -15.48
C GLU A 328 -0.80 -23.30 -16.28
N TRP A 329 -0.50 -22.01 -16.12
CA TRP A 329 0.70 -21.42 -16.72
C TRP A 329 1.98 -22.09 -16.23
N ASN A 330 2.19 -22.18 -14.91
CA ASN A 330 3.41 -22.72 -14.33
C ASN A 330 3.56 -24.23 -14.53
N LYS A 331 2.47 -24.97 -14.75
CA LYS A 331 2.54 -26.37 -15.19
C LYS A 331 3.06 -26.50 -16.62
N LYS A 332 2.74 -25.53 -17.46
CA LYS A 332 3.04 -25.57 -18.89
C LYS A 332 4.40 -24.94 -19.21
N TYR A 333 4.74 -23.84 -18.57
CA TYR A 333 5.92 -23.06 -18.86
C TYR A 333 6.84 -22.96 -17.64
N ALA A 334 8.14 -23.21 -17.85
CA ALA A 334 9.14 -22.98 -16.81
C ALA A 334 9.44 -21.49 -16.64
N TYR A 335 9.44 -20.74 -17.74
CA TYR A 335 9.70 -19.31 -17.80
C TYR A 335 8.83 -18.62 -18.84
N PRO A 336 8.43 -17.36 -18.61
CA PRO A 336 8.53 -16.69 -17.32
C PRO A 336 7.74 -17.43 -16.25
N LYS A 337 8.31 -17.56 -15.05
CA LYS A 337 7.60 -18.11 -13.89
C LYS A 337 6.71 -17.02 -13.32
N ILE A 338 5.45 -17.32 -13.07
CA ILE A 338 4.52 -16.41 -12.42
C ILE A 338 4.41 -16.79 -10.95
N VAL A 339 4.51 -15.82 -10.06
CA VAL A 339 4.46 -16.02 -8.61
C VAL A 339 3.47 -15.04 -7.99
N ILE A 340 2.43 -15.57 -7.37
CA ILE A 340 1.54 -14.79 -6.50
C ILE A 340 2.28 -14.60 -5.18
N SER A 341 2.59 -13.37 -4.80
CA SER A 341 3.49 -13.10 -3.67
C SER A 341 3.14 -11.84 -2.90
N GLY A 342 3.63 -11.77 -1.67
CA GLY A 342 3.55 -10.61 -0.78
C GLY A 342 4.58 -9.53 -1.06
N GLY A 343 4.30 -8.31 -0.63
CA GLY A 343 5.21 -7.19 -0.74
C GLY A 343 6.55 -7.47 -0.06
N HIS A 344 6.52 -8.04 1.14
CA HIS A 344 7.73 -8.41 1.89
C HIS A 344 8.66 -9.35 1.11
N GLU A 345 8.14 -10.45 0.58
CA GLU A 345 8.95 -11.45 -0.16
C GLU A 345 9.58 -10.84 -1.42
N ILE A 346 8.83 -9.98 -2.12
CA ILE A 346 9.32 -9.29 -3.32
C ILE A 346 10.49 -8.37 -2.96
N MET A 347 10.31 -7.57 -1.92
CA MET A 347 11.30 -6.58 -1.52
C MET A 347 12.52 -7.21 -0.82
N GLU A 348 12.33 -8.27 -0.05
CA GLU A 348 13.43 -9.05 0.53
C GLU A 348 14.31 -9.67 -0.57
N ARG A 349 13.69 -10.23 -1.62
CA ARG A 349 14.43 -10.69 -2.80
C ARG A 349 15.19 -9.56 -3.47
N LEU A 350 14.54 -8.42 -3.67
CA LEU A 350 15.17 -7.25 -4.26
C LEU A 350 16.40 -6.80 -3.47
N GLU A 351 16.27 -6.69 -2.15
CA GLU A 351 17.37 -6.33 -1.26
C GLU A 351 18.50 -7.34 -1.33
N LYS A 352 18.18 -8.64 -1.19
CA LYS A 352 19.16 -9.72 -1.15
C LYS A 352 19.95 -9.87 -2.45
N ASP A 353 19.26 -9.81 -3.60
CA ASP A 353 19.88 -10.13 -4.90
C ASP A 353 20.53 -8.90 -5.55
N TYR A 354 20.06 -7.68 -5.19
CA TYR A 354 20.42 -6.44 -5.87
C TYR A 354 20.82 -5.29 -4.96
N GLY A 355 20.49 -5.33 -3.66
CA GLY A 355 20.60 -4.22 -2.71
C GLY A 355 21.93 -3.49 -2.70
N ASP A 356 23.04 -4.24 -2.78
CA ASP A 356 24.42 -3.68 -2.78
C ASP A 356 24.76 -2.90 -4.07
N ARG A 357 23.98 -3.09 -5.13
CA ARG A 357 24.22 -2.48 -6.45
C ARG A 357 23.27 -1.32 -6.75
N LEU A 358 22.29 -1.12 -5.90
CA LEU A 358 21.27 -0.09 -6.09
C LEU A 358 21.81 1.30 -5.76
N PRO A 359 21.41 2.33 -6.52
CA PRO A 359 21.79 3.70 -6.22
C PRO A 359 21.14 4.17 -4.91
N THR A 360 21.79 5.14 -4.29
CA THR A 360 21.23 5.89 -3.16
C THR A 360 20.74 7.23 -3.65
N VAL A 361 19.51 7.59 -3.29
CA VAL A 361 18.84 8.81 -3.74
C VAL A 361 18.33 9.58 -2.52
N THR A 362 18.46 10.90 -2.57
CA THR A 362 17.89 11.85 -1.60
C THR A 362 16.91 12.76 -2.34
N GLY A 363 15.93 13.27 -1.64
CA GLY A 363 14.98 14.23 -2.17
C GLY A 363 13.54 13.88 -1.89
N ASP A 364 12.68 14.86 -2.13
CA ASP A 364 11.25 14.78 -1.86
C ASP A 364 10.49 14.28 -3.10
N TYR A 365 9.59 13.34 -2.87
CA TYR A 365 8.65 12.83 -3.86
C TYR A 365 7.21 13.20 -3.53
N THR A 366 7.01 14.29 -2.79
CA THR A 366 5.69 14.79 -2.42
C THR A 366 4.81 14.99 -3.67
N GLU A 367 3.58 14.57 -3.55
CA GLU A 367 2.59 14.61 -4.61
C GLU A 367 1.85 15.98 -4.67
N TYR A 368 1.07 16.17 -5.71
CA TYR A 368 0.30 17.40 -5.96
C TYR A 368 -1.22 17.24 -5.65
N TRP A 369 -1.66 16.07 -5.19
CA TRP A 369 -3.09 15.80 -4.94
C TRP A 369 -3.67 16.57 -3.75
N THR A 370 -2.84 17.32 -3.06
CA THR A 370 -3.29 18.34 -2.13
C THR A 370 -4.20 19.41 -2.76
N ASP A 371 -4.28 19.49 -4.09
CA ASP A 371 -5.24 20.32 -4.81
C ASP A 371 -6.69 19.91 -4.48
N GLY A 372 -6.95 18.62 -4.21
CA GLY A 372 -8.26 18.12 -3.78
C GLY A 372 -8.76 18.68 -2.45
N LEU A 373 -7.84 19.16 -1.58
CA LEU A 373 -8.19 19.83 -0.33
C LEU A 373 -9.06 21.07 -0.53
N GLY A 374 -8.99 21.69 -1.71
CA GLY A 374 -9.80 22.84 -2.06
C GLY A 374 -11.30 22.57 -1.97
N THR A 375 -11.75 21.37 -2.24
CA THR A 375 -13.16 20.95 -2.16
C THR A 375 -13.65 20.85 -0.72
N ALA A 376 -12.76 20.60 0.23
CA ALA A 376 -13.04 20.42 1.66
C ALA A 376 -12.19 21.33 2.55
N ALA A 377 -11.81 22.53 2.08
CA ALA A 377 -10.85 23.42 2.73
C ALA A 377 -11.18 23.73 4.20
N ARG A 378 -12.45 23.95 4.54
CA ARG A 378 -12.87 24.17 5.93
C ARG A 378 -12.66 22.93 6.81
N LEU A 379 -13.02 21.76 6.31
CA LEU A 379 -12.87 20.50 7.04
C LEU A 379 -11.38 20.14 7.20
N THR A 380 -10.58 20.37 6.18
CA THR A 380 -9.12 20.22 6.24
C THR A 380 -8.50 21.13 7.31
N ALA A 381 -8.94 22.40 7.40
CA ALA A 381 -8.49 23.30 8.44
C ALA A 381 -8.91 22.84 9.85
N ILE A 382 -10.08 22.23 9.99
CA ILE A 382 -10.52 21.59 11.25
C ILE A 382 -9.59 20.40 11.57
N ASN A 383 -9.33 19.52 10.60
CA ASN A 383 -8.47 18.36 10.83
C ASN A 383 -7.04 18.76 11.24
N ARG A 384 -6.50 19.79 10.62
CA ARG A 384 -5.19 20.33 11.02
C ARG A 384 -5.17 20.78 12.50
N ARG A 385 -6.21 21.46 12.95
CA ARG A 385 -6.33 21.82 14.38
C ARG A 385 -6.49 20.60 15.27
N ASN A 386 -7.21 19.57 14.81
CA ASN A 386 -7.40 18.34 15.56
C ASN A 386 -6.08 17.61 15.79
N LYS A 387 -5.22 17.53 14.77
CA LYS A 387 -3.88 16.95 14.85
C LYS A 387 -3.04 17.62 15.93
N GLU A 388 -2.96 18.94 15.89
CA GLU A 388 -2.24 19.73 16.89
C GLU A 388 -2.80 19.53 18.31
N ARG A 389 -4.11 19.55 18.44
CA ARG A 389 -4.80 19.45 19.73
C ARG A 389 -4.64 18.09 20.37
N ILE A 390 -4.77 17.00 19.61
CA ILE A 390 -4.63 15.64 20.15
C ILE A 390 -3.18 15.36 20.56
N THR A 391 -2.19 15.85 19.79
CA THR A 391 -0.76 15.77 20.13
C THR A 391 -0.47 16.54 21.42
N GLN A 392 -1.03 17.73 21.58
CA GLN A 392 -0.91 18.48 22.82
C GLN A 392 -1.56 17.74 24.01
N ALA A 393 -2.74 17.14 23.80
CA ALA A 393 -3.41 16.36 24.83
C ALA A 393 -2.55 15.17 25.28
N GLU A 394 -1.98 14.38 24.38
CA GLU A 394 -1.07 13.27 24.70
C GLU A 394 0.16 13.75 25.47
N THR A 395 0.73 14.87 25.06
CA THR A 395 1.88 15.48 25.74
C THR A 395 1.51 15.89 27.16
N VAL A 396 0.40 16.61 27.36
CA VAL A 396 -0.06 17.04 28.69
C VAL A 396 -0.39 15.83 29.58
N TRP A 397 -1.07 14.82 29.05
CA TRP A 397 -1.32 13.57 29.78
C TRP A 397 -0.01 12.90 30.22
N SER A 398 0.97 12.84 29.34
CA SER A 398 2.28 12.24 29.64
C SER A 398 3.03 13.03 30.72
N MET A 399 2.95 14.36 30.68
CA MET A 399 3.60 15.25 31.66
C MET A 399 2.94 15.18 33.04
N LEU A 400 1.62 15.08 33.10
CA LEU A 400 0.86 15.23 34.36
C LEU A 400 0.48 13.90 35.01
N ALA A 401 0.18 12.86 34.21
CA ALA A 401 -0.28 11.56 34.71
C ALA A 401 0.77 10.42 34.50
N GLY A 402 1.93 10.74 33.95
CA GLY A 402 2.98 9.74 33.71
C GLY A 402 2.62 8.66 32.66
N GLY A 403 1.69 8.94 31.77
CA GLY A 403 1.30 8.09 30.64
C GLY A 403 0.54 6.79 31.00
N ALA A 404 0.65 6.30 32.24
CA ALA A 404 0.02 5.03 32.64
C ALA A 404 -1.51 5.09 32.75
N CYS A 405 -2.06 6.28 33.00
CA CYS A 405 -3.49 6.53 33.16
C CYS A 405 -4.13 7.21 31.95
N ALA A 406 -3.40 7.38 30.84
CA ALA A 406 -3.95 7.99 29.64
C ALA A 406 -5.08 7.14 29.03
N PRO A 407 -6.18 7.75 28.57
CA PRO A 407 -7.31 7.05 27.96
C PRO A 407 -6.96 6.60 26.54
N ARG A 408 -6.16 5.54 26.44
CA ARG A 408 -5.57 5.06 25.17
C ARG A 408 -6.62 4.77 24.11
N VAL A 409 -7.75 4.20 24.48
CA VAL A 409 -8.83 3.88 23.52
C VAL A 409 -9.37 5.15 22.88
N ASP A 410 -9.57 6.22 23.65
CA ASP A 410 -10.11 7.50 23.16
C ASP A 410 -9.08 8.21 22.27
N PHE A 411 -7.79 8.13 22.59
CA PHE A 411 -6.70 8.61 21.73
C PHE A 411 -6.64 7.81 20.42
N ASP A 412 -6.72 6.48 20.48
CA ASP A 412 -6.71 5.62 19.29
C ASP A 412 -7.89 5.91 18.37
N GLU A 413 -9.07 6.15 18.92
CA GLU A 413 -10.23 6.55 18.14
C GLU A 413 -10.10 7.96 17.56
N GLY A 414 -9.57 8.90 18.32
CA GLY A 414 -9.29 10.26 17.85
C GLY A 414 -8.34 10.27 16.65
N TRP A 415 -7.23 9.55 16.74
CA TRP A 415 -6.27 9.38 15.64
C TRP A 415 -6.87 8.66 14.44
N ARG A 416 -7.70 7.64 14.66
CA ARG A 416 -8.42 6.96 13.58
C ARG A 416 -9.25 7.94 12.76
N TYR A 417 -10.06 8.78 13.41
CA TYR A 417 -10.86 9.80 12.71
C TYR A 417 -9.99 10.83 11.99
N ILE A 418 -8.86 11.23 12.58
CA ILE A 418 -7.90 12.14 11.94
C ILE A 418 -7.35 11.51 10.66
N MET A 419 -6.88 10.26 10.70
CA MET A 419 -6.36 9.55 9.54
C MET A 419 -7.43 9.34 8.46
N MET A 420 -8.68 9.07 8.85
CA MET A 420 -9.80 9.01 7.90
C MET A 420 -10.10 10.36 7.24
N GLY A 421 -9.77 11.47 7.88
CA GLY A 421 -9.82 12.82 7.31
C GLY A 421 -8.63 13.16 6.42
N SER A 422 -7.55 12.37 6.45
CA SER A 422 -6.34 12.52 5.62
C SER A 422 -6.24 11.43 4.55
N GLU A 423 -7.19 10.49 4.53
CA GLU A 423 -7.31 9.47 3.51
C GLU A 423 -7.47 10.12 2.12
N HIS A 424 -6.93 9.48 1.08
CA HIS A 424 -6.69 10.12 -0.22
C HIS A 424 -7.94 10.42 -1.04
N THR A 425 -9.07 9.78 -0.76
CA THR A 425 -10.31 9.97 -1.52
C THR A 425 -11.11 11.17 -1.00
N TRP A 426 -10.94 12.31 -1.66
CA TRP A 426 -11.72 13.52 -1.40
C TRP A 426 -13.05 13.44 -2.15
N ASP A 427 -14.15 13.84 -1.49
CA ASP A 427 -15.47 13.86 -2.08
C ASP A 427 -15.95 12.50 -2.64
N PHE A 428 -16.19 12.39 -3.96
CA PHE A 428 -16.83 11.24 -4.61
C PHE A 428 -16.48 11.21 -6.11
N GLU A 429 -16.47 10.01 -6.69
CA GLU A 429 -16.11 9.80 -8.10
C GLU A 429 -17.15 10.37 -9.06
N ASN A 430 -18.45 10.15 -8.77
CA ASN A 430 -19.54 10.47 -9.70
C ASN A 430 -20.33 11.71 -9.27
N PRO A 431 -20.06 12.89 -9.86
CA PRO A 431 -20.76 14.13 -9.52
C PRO A 431 -22.24 14.16 -9.97
N TRP A 432 -22.68 13.19 -10.75
CA TRP A 432 -24.02 13.19 -11.35
C TRP A 432 -25.07 12.44 -10.51
N GLU A 433 -24.67 11.80 -9.42
CA GLU A 433 -25.58 11.07 -8.53
C GLU A 433 -25.70 11.75 -7.15
N PRO A 434 -26.62 12.71 -6.97
CA PRO A 434 -26.73 13.50 -5.73
C PRO A 434 -26.89 12.66 -4.46
N TYR A 435 -27.53 11.49 -4.57
CA TYR A 435 -27.72 10.60 -3.42
C TYR A 435 -26.39 10.08 -2.87
N PHE A 436 -25.49 9.68 -3.75
CA PHE A 436 -24.15 9.24 -3.34
C PHE A 436 -23.35 10.37 -2.70
N HIS A 437 -23.41 11.57 -3.28
CA HIS A 437 -22.74 12.77 -2.76
C HIS A 437 -23.14 13.05 -1.31
N GLU A 438 -24.44 13.08 -1.07
CA GLU A 438 -24.95 13.38 0.26
C GLU A 438 -24.57 12.31 1.27
N ALA A 439 -24.68 11.03 0.90
CA ALA A 439 -24.34 9.90 1.76
C ALA A 439 -22.83 9.85 2.08
N ILE A 440 -21.98 10.01 1.06
CA ILE A 440 -20.52 9.98 1.21
C ILE A 440 -20.05 11.23 1.95
N GLY A 441 -20.48 12.41 1.52
CA GLY A 441 -20.06 13.69 2.11
C GLY A 441 -20.42 13.80 3.59
N LYS A 442 -21.60 13.34 4.01
CA LYS A 442 -22.00 13.32 5.43
C LYS A 442 -21.08 12.45 6.29
N VAL A 443 -20.71 11.27 5.80
CA VAL A 443 -19.80 10.39 6.54
C VAL A 443 -18.40 10.99 6.61
N LYS A 444 -17.86 11.50 5.49
CA LYS A 444 -16.56 12.16 5.50
C LYS A 444 -16.55 13.38 6.43
N GLN A 445 -17.58 14.21 6.40
CA GLN A 445 -17.74 15.33 7.33
C GLN A 445 -17.75 14.86 8.79
N SER A 446 -18.39 13.74 9.10
CA SER A 446 -18.45 13.22 10.46
C SER A 446 -17.07 12.84 11.01
N TYR A 447 -16.13 12.37 10.18
CA TYR A 447 -14.77 12.08 10.64
C TYR A 447 -14.08 13.31 11.22
N PHE A 448 -14.19 14.45 10.55
CA PHE A 448 -13.61 15.71 11.05
C PHE A 448 -14.26 16.19 12.33
N GLN A 449 -15.59 16.05 12.43
CA GLN A 449 -16.36 16.46 13.61
C GLN A 449 -16.10 15.56 14.83
N GLU A 450 -16.03 14.25 14.63
CA GLU A 450 -15.69 13.28 15.68
C GLU A 450 -14.25 13.49 16.18
N ALA A 451 -13.30 13.72 15.25
CA ALA A 451 -11.93 14.07 15.62
C ALA A 451 -11.87 15.37 16.42
N GLU A 452 -12.67 16.38 16.04
CA GLU A 452 -12.74 17.65 16.77
C GLU A 452 -13.30 17.45 18.19
N ALA A 453 -14.44 16.79 18.32
CA ALA A 453 -15.07 16.53 19.60
C ALA A 453 -14.15 15.76 20.57
N ARG A 454 -13.49 14.69 20.07
CA ARG A 454 -12.59 13.85 20.87
C ARG A 454 -11.32 14.59 21.26
N SER A 455 -10.67 15.26 20.30
CA SER A 455 -9.45 16.02 20.60
C SER A 455 -9.69 17.16 21.59
N MET A 456 -10.86 17.81 21.53
CA MET A 456 -11.26 18.81 22.53
C MET A 456 -11.46 18.17 23.91
N ALA A 457 -12.25 17.10 24.00
CA ALA A 457 -12.51 16.42 25.26
C ALA A 457 -11.23 15.91 25.93
N LEU A 458 -10.32 15.27 25.14
CA LEU A 458 -9.04 14.78 25.63
C LEU A 458 -8.13 15.88 26.13
N LEU A 459 -8.08 17.02 25.45
CA LEU A 459 -7.28 18.15 25.90
C LEU A 459 -7.88 18.81 27.15
N ASP A 460 -9.21 19.01 27.20
CA ASP A 460 -9.88 19.58 28.36
C ASP A 460 -9.69 18.69 29.60
N GLU A 461 -9.78 17.37 29.45
CA GLU A 461 -9.51 16.42 30.52
C GLU A 461 -8.03 16.45 30.95
N ALA A 462 -7.09 16.49 30.00
CA ALA A 462 -5.67 16.64 30.29
C ALA A 462 -5.37 17.92 31.08
N LEU A 463 -5.95 19.04 30.68
CA LEU A 463 -5.81 20.34 31.37
C LEU A 463 -6.48 20.31 32.75
N GLY A 464 -7.57 19.54 32.92
CA GLY A 464 -8.19 19.30 34.21
C GLY A 464 -7.24 18.67 35.22
N LEU A 465 -6.33 17.78 34.79
CA LEU A 465 -5.31 17.18 35.64
C LEU A 465 -4.34 18.21 36.24
N ALA A 466 -4.07 19.30 35.51
CA ALA A 466 -3.21 20.37 35.98
C ALA A 466 -3.82 21.14 37.16
N THR A 467 -5.15 21.14 37.31
CA THR A 467 -5.88 21.85 38.34
C THR A 467 -6.34 20.96 39.49
N ASP A 468 -6.24 19.63 39.34
CA ASP A 468 -6.68 18.68 40.37
C ASP A 468 -5.61 18.52 41.47
N LYS A 469 -5.92 19.09 42.63
CA LYS A 469 -5.08 19.01 43.84
C LYS A 469 -4.93 17.61 44.43
N SER A 470 -5.70 16.62 43.98
CA SER A 470 -5.67 15.24 44.47
C SER A 470 -4.62 14.37 43.78
N ASN A 471 -4.12 14.78 42.61
CA ASN A 471 -3.06 14.08 41.88
C ASN A 471 -1.66 14.42 42.43
N GLY A 472 -1.24 13.71 43.47
CA GLY A 472 0.04 13.88 44.15
C GLY A 472 1.31 13.53 43.34
N ALA A 473 1.23 13.39 42.01
CA ALA A 473 2.39 13.07 41.17
C ALA A 473 3.26 14.29 40.80
N LEU A 474 2.67 15.47 40.78
CA LEU A 474 3.40 16.73 40.76
C LEU A 474 2.94 17.45 42.05
N GLY A 475 3.82 17.51 43.04
CA GLY A 475 3.52 18.21 44.29
C GLY A 475 2.77 19.52 44.05
N PRO A 476 1.97 20.03 45.00
CA PRO A 476 1.13 21.20 44.80
C PRO A 476 2.01 22.34 44.29
N ARG A 477 2.04 22.49 42.97
CA ARG A 477 2.30 23.82 42.45
C ARG A 477 1.09 24.58 42.92
N GLU A 478 1.30 25.46 43.90
CA GLU A 478 0.29 26.44 44.25
C GLU A 478 -0.08 27.11 42.94
N GLY A 479 -1.16 26.66 42.30
CA GLY A 479 -1.77 27.39 41.23
C GLY A 479 -2.02 28.79 41.80
N PRO A 480 -1.89 29.86 41.01
CA PRO A 480 -2.02 31.21 41.53
C PRO A 480 -3.30 31.29 42.34
N SER A 481 -3.15 31.48 43.64
CA SER A 481 -4.22 31.52 44.63
C SER A 481 -5.28 32.60 44.36
N ASN A 482 -5.09 33.39 43.30
CA ASN A 482 -5.85 34.56 42.93
C ASN A 482 -6.46 34.53 41.51
N GLY A 483 -6.74 33.36 40.95
CA GLY A 483 -7.38 33.27 39.63
C GLY A 483 -6.45 33.55 38.45
N GLY A 484 -5.17 33.23 38.58
CA GLY A 484 -4.17 33.34 37.51
C GLY A 484 -4.38 32.34 36.39
N ILE A 485 -3.68 32.53 35.30
CA ILE A 485 -3.68 31.69 34.10
C ILE A 485 -2.40 30.92 34.07
N ALA A 486 -2.50 29.56 34.06
CA ALA A 486 -1.36 28.68 33.87
C ALA A 486 -1.12 28.45 32.36
N VAL A 487 0.11 28.61 31.91
CA VAL A 487 0.52 28.32 30.54
C VAL A 487 1.44 27.11 30.56
N LEU A 488 1.06 26.04 29.83
CA LEU A 488 1.86 24.83 29.70
C LEU A 488 2.63 24.87 28.37
N ASN A 489 3.96 24.74 28.46
CA ASN A 489 4.80 24.54 27.28
C ASN A 489 4.87 23.05 26.98
N THR A 490 4.29 22.62 25.88
CA THR A 490 4.29 21.22 25.42
C THR A 490 5.49 20.88 24.52
N GLN A 491 6.39 21.85 24.28
CA GLN A 491 7.62 21.62 23.51
C GLN A 491 8.75 21.16 24.45
N SER A 492 9.73 20.45 23.90
CA SER A 492 10.91 20.00 24.63
C SER A 492 11.97 21.10 24.86
N TRP A 493 11.71 22.32 24.41
CA TRP A 493 12.59 23.48 24.55
C TRP A 493 11.82 24.71 25.00
N ALA A 494 12.51 25.65 25.62
CA ALA A 494 11.94 26.95 25.97
C ALA A 494 11.68 27.79 24.71
N HIS A 495 10.47 28.27 24.55
CA HIS A 495 10.14 29.22 23.48
C HIS A 495 9.10 30.22 23.94
N GLY A 496 9.10 31.39 23.30
CA GLY A 496 8.05 32.40 23.45
C GLY A 496 6.91 32.17 22.44
N GLY A 497 5.70 32.52 22.84
CA GLY A 497 4.53 32.37 21.99
C GLY A 497 3.41 33.33 22.36
N LEU A 498 2.39 33.37 21.51
CA LEU A 498 1.17 34.15 21.78
C LEU A 498 0.18 33.28 22.56
N VAL A 499 -0.30 33.81 23.68
CA VAL A 499 -1.37 33.18 24.46
C VAL A 499 -2.65 33.96 24.21
N MET A 500 -3.69 33.31 23.72
CA MET A 500 -5.00 33.92 23.50
C MET A 500 -5.92 33.63 24.68
N LEU A 501 -6.42 34.68 25.30
CA LEU A 501 -7.39 34.58 26.40
C LEU A 501 -8.81 34.60 25.85
N THR A 502 -9.70 33.89 26.49
CA THR A 502 -11.14 33.99 26.21
C THR A 502 -11.67 35.36 26.64
N ALA A 503 -12.82 35.80 26.08
CA ALA A 503 -13.45 37.03 26.46
C ALA A 503 -13.76 37.11 27.96
N SER A 504 -14.09 36.00 28.60
CA SER A 504 -14.35 35.93 30.04
C SER A 504 -13.09 36.06 30.90
N GLU A 505 -11.96 35.57 30.40
CA GLU A 505 -10.66 35.68 31.08
C GLU A 505 -10.11 37.13 30.94
N SER A 506 -10.22 37.71 29.74
CA SER A 506 -9.79 39.09 29.52
C SER A 506 -10.58 40.16 30.29
N GLN A 507 -11.82 39.83 30.73
CA GLN A 507 -12.63 40.71 31.57
C GLN A 507 -12.19 40.73 33.04
N LYS A 508 -11.31 39.83 33.48
CA LYS A 508 -10.84 39.74 34.88
C LYS A 508 -9.85 40.85 35.26
N GLY A 509 -9.27 41.54 34.29
CA GLY A 509 -8.30 42.59 34.52
C GLY A 509 -7.93 43.34 33.24
N ASN A 510 -7.18 44.41 33.39
CA ASN A 510 -6.68 45.22 32.29
C ASN A 510 -5.15 45.16 32.11
N LYS A 511 -4.50 44.24 32.83
CA LYS A 511 -3.08 43.99 32.78
C LYS A 511 -2.80 42.50 32.98
N VAL A 512 -1.85 41.99 32.21
CA VAL A 512 -1.26 40.67 32.46
C VAL A 512 0.12 40.87 33.09
N VAL A 513 0.39 40.16 34.17
CA VAL A 513 1.69 40.14 34.84
C VAL A 513 2.16 38.71 35.04
N ASP A 514 3.49 38.50 35.05
CA ASP A 514 4.07 37.21 35.40
C ASP A 514 4.05 36.97 36.93
N ASP A 515 4.56 35.82 37.35
CA ASP A 515 4.62 35.43 38.76
C ASP A 515 5.51 36.35 39.62
N GLU A 516 6.38 37.14 38.98
CA GLU A 516 7.28 38.12 39.62
C GLU A 516 6.66 39.53 39.63
N GLY A 517 5.49 39.71 39.02
CA GLY A 517 4.77 40.96 38.94
C GLY A 517 5.21 41.86 37.77
N ASN A 518 6.04 41.37 36.86
CA ASN A 518 6.44 42.12 35.67
C ASN A 518 5.32 42.14 34.64
N ALA A 519 5.19 43.23 33.93
CA ALA A 519 4.17 43.36 32.91
C ALA A 519 4.47 42.43 31.70
N VAL A 520 3.51 41.59 31.34
CA VAL A 520 3.53 40.80 30.09
C VAL A 520 2.88 41.63 28.98
N PRO A 521 3.54 41.80 27.82
CA PRO A 521 2.93 42.48 26.69
C PRO A 521 1.58 41.88 26.32
N SER A 522 0.54 42.68 26.27
CA SER A 522 -0.84 42.23 25.97
C SER A 522 -1.62 43.31 25.22
N GLN A 523 -2.58 42.89 24.38
CA GLN A 523 -3.49 43.78 23.66
C GLN A 523 -4.91 43.22 23.66
#